data_2654f07620eb7d750fb126c60f5442bb
#
_entry.id   2654f07620eb7d750fb126c60f5442bb
#
_cell.length_a   1.000
_cell.length_b   1.000
_cell.length_c   1.000
_cell.angle_alpha   90.00
_cell.angle_beta   90.00
_cell.angle_gamma   90.00
#
_symmetry.space_group_name_H-M   'P 1'
#
loop_
_entity.id
_entity.type
_entity.pdbx_description
1 polymer ?
#
loop_
_entity_poly.entity_id
_entity_poly.type
_entity_poly.pdbx_seq_one_letter_code
_entity_poly.pdbx_strand_id
1 'polypeptide(L)'
;VNVLHPNKQKLYAEHATEAVKKYNGRFLVRGGEQTTMEGKEFKRNVIVEYESIEIAKQAYNSEEYQNAKKILGDEKDRIFAIVEGV
;
A
#
# COMPACT_ATOMS: atom_id res chain seq x y z
N VAL A 1 6.81 4.33 -1.38
CA VAL A 1 7.52 3.21 -1.98
C VAL A 1 8.32 3.67 -3.20
N ASN A 2 9.53 3.18 -3.33
CA ASN A 2 10.30 3.33 -4.56
C ASN A 2 10.08 2.10 -5.43
N VAL A 3 9.83 2.32 -6.72
CA VAL A 3 9.50 1.23 -7.65
C VAL A 3 10.81 0.65 -8.20
N LEU A 4 11.19 -0.54 -7.71
CA LEU A 4 12.42 -1.23 -8.14
C LEU A 4 12.15 -2.11 -9.36
N HIS A 5 10.96 -2.70 -9.45
CA HIS A 5 10.55 -3.59 -10.52
C HIS A 5 9.17 -3.19 -11.03
N PRO A 6 9.07 -2.34 -12.07
CA PRO A 6 7.78 -1.80 -12.54
C PRO A 6 6.72 -2.85 -12.86
N ASN A 7 7.10 -3.98 -13.50
CA ASN A 7 6.14 -5.03 -13.83
C ASN A 7 5.59 -5.72 -12.59
N LYS A 8 6.43 -6.00 -11.60
CA LYS A 8 6.02 -6.57 -10.33
C LYS A 8 5.14 -5.59 -9.54
N GLN A 9 5.49 -4.31 -9.58
CA GLN A 9 4.70 -3.28 -8.91
C GLN A 9 3.29 -3.19 -9.49
N LYS A 10 3.15 -3.30 -10.80
CA LYS A 10 1.84 -3.28 -11.45
C LYS A 10 0.97 -4.45 -11.02
N LEU A 11 1.53 -5.67 -11.01
CA LEU A 11 0.80 -6.86 -10.55
C LEU A 11 0.44 -6.74 -9.06
N TYR A 12 1.39 -6.29 -8.24
CA TYR A 12 1.14 -6.04 -6.83
C TYR A 12 -0.03 -5.09 -6.64
N ALA A 13 -0.05 -3.96 -7.37
CA ALA A 13 -1.09 -2.95 -7.23
C ALA A 13 -2.48 -3.50 -7.60
N GLU A 14 -2.56 -4.37 -8.62
CA GLU A 14 -3.83 -5.00 -9.00
C GLU A 14 -4.37 -5.87 -7.87
N HIS A 15 -3.53 -6.73 -7.28
CA HIS A 15 -3.93 -7.60 -6.17
C HIS A 15 -4.19 -6.82 -4.87
N ALA A 16 -3.36 -5.82 -4.58
CA ALA A 16 -3.54 -4.98 -3.40
C ALA A 16 -4.85 -4.20 -3.47
N THR A 17 -5.24 -3.73 -4.65
CA THR A 17 -6.50 -3.03 -4.86
C THR A 17 -7.70 -3.93 -4.53
N GLU A 18 -7.62 -5.22 -4.84
CA GLU A 18 -8.68 -6.18 -4.50
C GLU A 18 -8.84 -6.29 -2.98
N ALA A 19 -7.73 -6.33 -2.23
CA ALA A 19 -7.79 -6.35 -0.78
C ALA A 19 -8.43 -5.07 -0.23
N VAL A 20 -8.07 -3.91 -0.78
CA VAL A 20 -8.66 -2.64 -0.38
C VAL A 20 -10.17 -2.65 -0.59
N LYS A 21 -10.63 -3.10 -1.75
CA LYS A 21 -12.06 -3.17 -2.07
C LYS A 21 -12.81 -4.13 -1.15
N LYS A 22 -12.24 -5.28 -0.87
CA LYS A 22 -12.86 -6.29 -0.02
C LYS A 22 -13.16 -5.78 1.39
N TYR A 23 -12.28 -4.93 1.91
CA TYR A 23 -12.42 -4.37 3.26
C TYR A 23 -12.94 -2.93 3.27
N ASN A 24 -13.53 -2.48 2.15
CA ASN A 24 -14.14 -1.15 2.01
C ASN A 24 -13.17 -0.01 2.27
N GLY A 25 -11.91 -0.20 1.90
CA GLY A 25 -10.91 0.85 1.98
C GLY A 25 -11.15 1.92 0.92
N ARG A 26 -10.73 3.13 1.23
CA ARG A 26 -10.82 4.26 0.31
C ARG A 26 -9.43 4.83 0.07
N PHE A 27 -9.02 4.91 -1.20
CA PHE A 27 -7.76 5.56 -1.54
C PHE A 27 -7.88 7.07 -1.34
N LEU A 28 -7.02 7.63 -0.49
CA LEU A 28 -6.88 9.07 -0.32
C LEU A 28 -5.74 9.61 -1.16
N VAL A 29 -4.67 8.83 -1.30
CA VAL A 29 -3.54 9.13 -2.16
C VAL A 29 -3.16 7.84 -2.88
N ARG A 30 -2.95 7.92 -4.17
CA ARG A 30 -2.58 6.76 -4.98
C ARG A 30 -1.54 7.17 -6.02
N GLY A 31 -0.33 7.42 -5.53
CA GLY A 31 0.80 7.78 -6.40
C GLY A 31 0.69 9.14 -7.05
N GLY A 32 0.02 10.10 -6.40
CA GLY A 32 -0.11 11.45 -6.91
C GLY A 32 1.17 12.28 -6.80
N GLU A 33 1.09 13.53 -7.24
CA GLU A 33 2.19 14.46 -7.13
C GLU A 33 2.62 14.64 -5.68
N GLN A 34 3.93 14.70 -5.45
CA GLN A 34 4.47 14.91 -4.12
C GLN A 34 5.69 15.81 -4.15
N THR A 35 5.97 16.42 -3.01
CA THR A 35 7.21 17.14 -2.76
C THR A 35 7.75 16.68 -1.42
N THR A 36 8.94 16.08 -1.41
CA THR A 36 9.58 15.63 -0.18
C THR A 36 10.31 16.81 0.47
N MET A 37 9.90 17.18 1.67
CA MET A 37 10.48 18.31 2.40
C MET A 37 11.63 17.88 3.30
N GLU A 38 11.54 16.70 3.89
CA GLU A 38 12.58 16.15 4.76
C GLU A 38 12.55 14.62 4.69
N GLY A 39 13.69 14.00 4.93
CA GLY A 39 13.81 12.55 4.96
C GLY A 39 14.02 11.91 3.62
N LYS A 40 13.96 10.58 3.57
CA LYS A 40 14.15 9.83 2.36
C LYS A 40 12.97 10.04 1.40
N GLU A 41 13.26 10.26 0.14
CA GLU A 41 12.25 10.39 -0.88
C GLU A 41 11.73 9.01 -1.30
N PHE A 42 10.41 8.82 -1.22
CA PHE A 42 9.72 7.70 -1.84
C PHE A 42 8.87 8.24 -2.97
N LYS A 43 9.18 7.83 -4.19
CA LYS A 43 8.55 8.41 -5.39
C LYS A 43 7.08 8.09 -5.55
N ARG A 44 6.63 6.98 -4.97
CA ARG A 44 5.22 6.59 -4.99
C ARG A 44 4.70 6.47 -3.57
N ASN A 45 3.68 7.23 -3.26
CA ASN A 45 3.01 7.19 -1.95
C ASN A 45 1.55 6.81 -2.12
N VAL A 46 1.07 5.95 -1.23
CA VAL A 46 -0.32 5.50 -1.23
C VAL A 46 -0.86 5.62 0.18
N ILE A 47 -2.03 6.22 0.33
CA ILE A 47 -2.73 6.30 1.61
C ILE A 47 -4.12 5.74 1.40
N VAL A 48 -4.50 4.79 2.24
CA VAL A 48 -5.82 4.17 2.23
C VAL A 48 -6.47 4.35 3.59
N GLU A 49 -7.71 4.79 3.58
CA GLU A 49 -8.52 4.93 4.80
C GLU A 49 -9.45 3.73 4.94
N TYR A 50 -9.51 3.18 6.15
CA TYR A 50 -10.48 2.14 6.54
C TYR A 50 -11.33 2.64 7.70
N GLU A 51 -12.45 1.97 7.97
CA GLU A 51 -13.35 2.37 9.06
C GLU A 51 -12.70 2.30 10.44
N SER A 52 -11.79 1.35 10.64
CA SER A 52 -11.11 1.18 11.91
C SER A 52 -9.70 0.63 11.71
N ILE A 53 -8.87 0.75 12.73
CA ILE A 53 -7.53 0.18 12.71
C ILE A 53 -7.58 -1.36 12.64
N GLU A 54 -8.59 -1.98 13.24
CA GLU A 54 -8.78 -3.43 13.19
C GLU A 54 -9.06 -3.90 11.77
N ILE A 55 -9.92 -3.18 11.04
CA ILE A 55 -10.21 -3.52 9.64
C ILE A 55 -8.98 -3.31 8.77
N ALA A 56 -8.21 -2.26 8.98
CA ALA A 56 -6.96 -2.04 8.27
C ALA A 56 -5.98 -3.20 8.48
N LYS A 57 -5.86 -3.70 9.70
CA LYS A 57 -5.02 -4.86 10.02
C LYS A 57 -5.53 -6.13 9.36
N GLN A 58 -6.85 -6.33 9.34
CA GLN A 58 -7.45 -7.46 8.66
C GLN A 58 -7.17 -7.42 7.16
N ALA A 59 -7.26 -6.26 6.55
CA ALA A 59 -6.94 -6.08 5.13
C ALA A 59 -5.49 -6.44 4.84
N TYR A 60 -4.56 -5.99 5.67
CA TYR A 60 -3.15 -6.32 5.52
C TYR A 60 -2.89 -7.82 5.66
N ASN A 61 -3.54 -8.47 6.61
CA ASN A 61 -3.37 -9.90 6.87
C ASN A 61 -4.25 -10.80 6.00
N SER A 62 -5.04 -10.21 5.09
CA SER A 62 -5.90 -10.97 4.20
C SER A 62 -5.09 -11.80 3.21
N GLU A 63 -5.69 -12.87 2.71
CA GLU A 63 -5.07 -13.71 1.68
C GLU A 63 -4.78 -12.88 0.43
N GLU A 64 -5.69 -12.01 0.03
CA GLU A 64 -5.55 -11.15 -1.14
C GLU A 64 -4.31 -10.25 -1.02
N TYR A 65 -4.12 -9.61 0.13
CA TYR A 65 -2.95 -8.75 0.32
C TYR A 65 -1.67 -9.54 0.45
N GLN A 66 -1.68 -10.67 1.18
CA GLN A 66 -0.49 -11.49 1.35
C GLN A 66 -0.03 -12.07 0.00
N ASN A 67 -0.97 -12.42 -0.87
CA ASN A 67 -0.65 -12.84 -2.22
C ASN A 67 -0.02 -11.70 -3.03
N ALA A 68 -0.54 -10.48 -2.90
CA ALA A 68 0.05 -9.30 -3.53
C ALA A 68 1.48 -9.06 -3.03
N LYS A 69 1.70 -9.16 -1.73
CA LYS A 69 3.00 -8.97 -1.11
C LYS A 69 4.04 -9.97 -1.62
N LYS A 70 3.64 -11.21 -1.87
CA LYS A 70 4.52 -12.23 -2.43
C LYS A 70 5.03 -11.87 -3.82
N ILE A 71 4.24 -11.15 -4.61
CA ILE A 71 4.64 -10.72 -5.95
C ILE A 71 5.85 -9.79 -5.90
N LEU A 72 5.90 -8.89 -4.91
CA LEU A 72 7.05 -8.01 -4.72
C LEU A 72 8.27 -8.77 -4.18
N GLY A 73 8.04 -9.84 -3.41
CA GLY A 73 9.11 -10.59 -2.78
C GLY A 73 9.84 -9.75 -1.74
N ASP A 74 11.14 -10.02 -1.56
CA ASP A 74 11.97 -9.31 -0.59
C ASP A 74 12.62 -8.05 -1.17
N GLU A 75 12.61 -7.91 -2.49
CA GLU A 75 13.21 -6.77 -3.18
C GLU A 75 12.24 -5.59 -3.24
N LYS A 76 12.05 -4.95 -2.10
CA LYS A 76 11.18 -3.78 -2.01
C LYS A 76 11.81 -2.71 -1.14
N ASP A 77 11.69 -1.47 -1.58
CA ASP A 77 12.16 -0.30 -0.85
C ASP A 77 10.94 0.53 -0.47
N ARG A 78 10.42 0.28 0.73
CA ARG A 78 9.21 0.96 1.20
C ARG A 78 9.08 0.96 2.72
N ILE A 79 8.25 1.88 3.19
CA ILE A 79 7.74 1.89 4.55
C ILE A 79 6.25 1.55 4.45
N PHE A 80 5.76 0.67 5.30
CA PHE A 80 4.35 0.34 5.40
C PHE A 80 3.93 0.45 6.86
N ALA A 81 2.97 1.29 7.17
CA ALA A 81 2.51 1.49 8.53
C ALA A 81 0.98 1.62 8.57
N ILE A 82 0.39 1.15 9.66
CA ILE A 82 -1.02 1.33 9.95
C ILE A 82 -1.10 2.25 11.16
N VAL A 83 -1.83 3.36 11.02
CA VAL A 83 -1.91 4.39 12.04
C VAL A 83 -3.37 4.71 12.33
N GLU A 84 -3.71 4.82 13.62
CA GLU A 84 -5.05 5.22 14.00
C GLU A 84 -5.25 6.70 13.70
N GLY A 85 -6.39 7.02 13.07
CA GLY A 85 -6.76 8.40 12.77
C GLY A 85 -7.39 9.12 13.96
N VAL A 86 -7.61 10.39 13.77
CA VAL A 86 -8.26 11.24 14.78
C VAL A 86 -9.76 11.00 14.87
#